data_920bd3ba7e096427fcaab6adf3a4ef9c
#
_entry.id   920bd3ba7e096427fcaab6adf3a4ef9c
#
_cell.length_a   1.000
_cell.length_b   1.000
_cell.length_c   1.000
_cell.angle_alpha   90.00
_cell.angle_beta   90.00
_cell.angle_gamma   90.00
#
_symmetry.space_group_name_H-M   'P 1'
#
loop_
_entity.id
_entity.type
_entity.pdbx_description
1 polymer ?
#
loop_
_entity_poly.entity_id
_entity_poly.type
_entity_poly.pdbx_seq_one_letter_code
_entity_poly.pdbx_strand_id
1 'polypeptide(L)'
;MAESFHWRMQLNNYLQANGGARLLTWDVYQSGPLHQPSWTAIAYIRGVEYGRAYGSSQAAVKEEAARQTLEALIQDRRSRSYH
;
A
#
# COMPACT_ATOMS: atom_id res chain seq x y z
N MET A 1 -17.10 -12.73 4.64
CA MET A 1 -16.63 -11.70 5.20
C MET A 1 -15.96 -10.74 4.40
N ALA A 2 -16.21 -9.63 4.59
CA ALA A 2 -15.76 -8.58 3.73
C ALA A 2 -14.44 -7.99 4.19
N GLU A 3 -13.55 -8.85 4.54
CA GLU A 3 -12.35 -8.34 5.08
C GLU A 3 -11.43 -7.74 4.11
N SER A 4 -11.53 -8.08 2.87
CA SER A 4 -10.52 -7.62 2.00
C SER A 4 -10.71 -6.19 1.61
N PHE A 5 -11.75 -5.58 1.71
CA PHE A 5 -12.00 -4.17 1.49
C PHE A 5 -11.40 -3.54 0.25
N HIS A 6 -10.71 -4.30 -0.57
CA HIS A 6 -10.19 -3.81 -1.86
C HIS A 6 -9.33 -2.55 -1.74
N TRP A 7 -8.40 -2.56 -0.80
CA TRP A 7 -7.55 -1.38 -0.59
C TRP A 7 -6.67 -1.04 -1.78
N ARG A 8 -6.17 -2.07 -2.48
CA ARG A 8 -5.37 -1.81 -3.67
C ARG A 8 -6.18 -1.10 -4.74
N MET A 9 -7.42 -1.51 -4.90
CA MET A 9 -8.30 -0.87 -5.87
C MET A 9 -8.62 0.55 -5.47
N GLN A 10 -8.91 0.77 -4.19
CA GLN A 10 -9.20 2.10 -3.70
C GLN A 10 -8.00 3.03 -3.85
N LEU A 11 -6.81 2.51 -3.57
CA LEU A 11 -5.60 3.29 -3.74
C LEU A 11 -5.39 3.68 -5.19
N ASN A 12 -5.54 2.73 -6.10
CA ASN A 12 -5.38 3.02 -7.52
C ASN A 12 -6.41 4.04 -8.00
N ASN A 13 -7.65 3.92 -7.56
CA ASN A 13 -8.67 4.88 -7.94
C ASN A 13 -8.33 6.27 -7.44
N TYR A 14 -7.86 6.38 -6.20
CA TYR A 14 -7.48 7.66 -5.65
C TYR A 14 -6.34 8.29 -6.45
N LEU A 15 -5.32 7.48 -6.77
CA LEU A 15 -4.18 7.99 -7.52
C LEU A 15 -4.56 8.39 -8.94
N GLN A 16 -5.42 7.62 -9.59
CA GLN A 16 -5.87 7.98 -10.93
C GLN A 16 -6.61 9.30 -10.91
N ALA A 17 -7.45 9.51 -9.92
CA ALA A 17 -8.20 10.75 -9.81
C ALA A 17 -7.29 11.95 -9.53
N ASN A 18 -6.12 11.71 -8.96
CA ASN A 18 -5.20 12.78 -8.59
C ASN A 18 -3.92 12.81 -9.43
N GLY A 19 -3.93 12.10 -10.55
CA GLY A 19 -2.82 12.14 -11.48
C GLY A 19 -1.57 11.39 -11.05
N GLY A 20 -1.67 10.52 -10.05
CA GLY A 20 -0.51 9.86 -9.48
C GLY A 20 -0.37 8.39 -9.73
N ALA A 21 -1.23 7.79 -10.57
CA ALA A 21 -1.21 6.34 -10.74
C ALA A 21 0.13 5.80 -11.23
N ARG A 22 0.82 6.55 -12.07
CA ARG A 22 2.10 6.11 -12.61
C ARG A 22 3.22 6.16 -11.58
N LEU A 23 3.01 6.83 -10.48
CA LEU A 23 4.06 7.05 -9.50
C LEU A 23 4.08 5.96 -8.43
N LEU A 24 3.08 5.10 -8.42
CA LEU A 24 3.00 4.02 -7.44
C LEU A 24 3.85 2.85 -7.93
N THR A 25 4.78 2.42 -7.09
CA THR A 25 5.55 1.21 -7.36
C THR A 25 5.53 0.33 -6.12
N TRP A 26 5.75 -0.94 -6.32
CA TRP A 26 5.69 -1.92 -5.24
C TRP A 26 6.98 -2.71 -5.16
N ASP A 27 7.35 -3.06 -3.96
CA ASP A 27 8.42 -4.03 -3.72
C ASP A 27 7.80 -5.12 -2.86
N VAL A 28 7.67 -6.32 -3.41
CA VAL A 28 7.02 -7.43 -2.72
C VAL A 28 7.96 -8.61 -2.77
N TYR A 29 8.30 -9.14 -1.62
CA TYR A 29 9.22 -10.28 -1.59
C TYR A 29 8.90 -11.22 -0.44
N GLN A 30 9.41 -12.43 -0.59
CA GLN A 30 9.21 -13.49 0.37
C GLN A 30 10.51 -13.74 1.11
N SER A 31 10.43 -14.06 2.37
CA SER A 31 11.59 -14.41 3.16
C SER A 31 11.17 -15.46 4.18
N GLY A 32 12.17 -15.97 4.93
CA GLY A 32 11.92 -16.97 5.94
C GLY A 32 12.00 -18.40 5.41
N PRO A 33 11.77 -19.40 6.26
CA PRO A 33 11.86 -20.80 5.87
C PRO A 33 10.80 -21.16 4.83
N LEU A 34 11.12 -22.14 4.01
CA LEU A 34 10.18 -22.55 2.96
C LEU A 34 8.84 -23.02 3.51
N HIS A 35 8.84 -23.66 4.66
CA HIS A 35 7.61 -24.19 5.21
C HIS A 35 6.82 -23.15 5.98
N GLN A 36 7.37 -21.96 6.16
CA GLN A 36 6.71 -20.91 6.92
C GLN A 36 7.17 -19.57 6.38
N PRO A 37 6.83 -19.28 5.14
CA PRO A 37 7.31 -18.04 4.52
C PRO A 37 6.65 -16.81 5.09
N SER A 38 7.40 -15.73 5.09
CA SER A 38 6.89 -14.42 5.42
C SER A 38 6.92 -13.56 4.17
N TRP A 39 5.95 -12.70 4.04
CA TRP A 39 5.87 -11.78 2.92
C TRP A 39 6.00 -10.35 3.41
N THR A 40 6.66 -9.54 2.60
CA THR A 40 6.76 -8.10 2.86
C THR A 40 6.27 -7.39 1.62
N ALA A 41 5.43 -6.39 1.80
CA ALA A 41 5.00 -5.54 0.70
C ALA A 41 5.28 -4.09 1.09
N ILE A 42 5.90 -3.35 0.19
CA ILE A 42 6.21 -1.94 0.40
C ILE A 42 5.67 -1.16 -0.78
N ALA A 43 4.91 -0.12 -0.49
CA ALA A 43 4.35 0.73 -1.53
C ALA A 43 5.11 2.05 -1.53
N TYR A 44 5.55 2.47 -2.70
CA TYR A 44 6.29 3.72 -2.88
C TYR A 44 5.52 4.64 -3.80
N ILE A 45 5.52 5.92 -3.47
CA ILE A 45 5.02 6.96 -4.37
C ILE A 45 6.21 7.87 -4.67
N ARG A 46 6.56 7.99 -5.94
CA ARG A 46 7.73 8.76 -6.38
C ARG A 46 9.00 8.32 -5.67
N GLY A 47 9.11 7.04 -5.41
CA GLY A 47 10.29 6.50 -4.76
C GLY A 47 10.31 6.66 -3.25
N VAL A 48 9.28 7.23 -2.66
CA VAL A 48 9.20 7.41 -1.21
C VAL A 48 8.28 6.36 -0.62
N GLU A 49 8.73 5.69 0.42
CA GLU A 49 7.92 4.65 1.06
C GLU A 49 6.73 5.25 1.77
N TYR A 50 5.54 4.76 1.46
CA TYR A 50 4.31 5.22 2.09
C TYR A 50 3.61 4.13 2.89
N GLY A 51 3.82 2.87 2.56
CA GLY A 51 3.19 1.78 3.28
C GLY A 51 4.07 0.55 3.29
N ARG A 52 4.05 -0.20 4.39
CA ARG A 52 4.85 -1.41 4.53
C ARG A 52 4.09 -2.38 5.42
N ALA A 53 4.03 -3.63 5.00
CA ALA A 53 3.31 -4.64 5.76
C ALA A 53 4.04 -5.97 5.68
N TYR A 54 3.88 -6.75 6.74
CA TYR A 54 4.47 -8.08 6.85
C TYR A 54 3.37 -9.07 7.17
N GLY A 55 3.50 -10.29 6.68
CA GLY A 55 2.53 -11.31 7.02
C GLY A 55 2.77 -12.61 6.29
N SER A 56 1.84 -13.53 6.43
CA SER A 56 1.99 -14.86 5.85
C SER A 56 1.33 -14.99 4.48
N SER A 57 0.68 -13.97 3.99
CA SER A 57 -0.02 -14.02 2.72
C SER A 57 0.38 -12.83 1.86
N GLN A 58 0.79 -13.09 0.63
CA GLN A 58 1.17 -12.04 -0.30
C GLN A 58 0.02 -11.06 -0.52
N ALA A 59 -1.18 -11.60 -0.73
CA ALA A 59 -2.34 -10.74 -0.98
C ALA A 59 -2.66 -9.86 0.22
N ALA A 60 -2.58 -10.43 1.42
CA ALA A 60 -2.92 -9.68 2.62
C ALA A 60 -1.94 -8.56 2.89
N VAL A 61 -0.63 -8.79 2.68
CA VAL A 61 0.34 -7.72 2.94
C VAL A 61 0.23 -6.61 1.91
N LYS A 62 -0.11 -6.93 0.67
CA LYS A 62 -0.35 -5.90 -0.33
C LYS A 62 -1.56 -5.04 0.03
N GLU A 63 -2.63 -5.67 0.50
CA GLU A 63 -3.82 -4.94 0.91
C GLU A 63 -3.51 -4.01 2.09
N GLU A 64 -2.79 -4.52 3.07
CA GLU A 64 -2.46 -3.70 4.24
C GLU A 64 -1.53 -2.55 3.87
N ALA A 65 -0.52 -2.79 3.05
CA ALA A 65 0.37 -1.72 2.61
C ALA A 65 -0.39 -0.68 1.79
N ALA A 66 -1.36 -1.12 0.98
CA ALA A 66 -2.19 -0.20 0.21
C ALA A 66 -3.05 0.66 1.14
N ARG A 67 -3.61 0.05 2.19
CA ARG A 67 -4.40 0.80 3.15
C ARG A 67 -3.56 1.89 3.82
N GLN A 68 -2.37 1.53 4.26
CA GLN A 68 -1.47 2.49 4.90
C GLN A 68 -1.11 3.63 3.94
N THR A 69 -0.85 3.29 2.69
CA THR A 69 -0.48 4.28 1.69
C THR A 69 -1.62 5.25 1.44
N LEU A 70 -2.82 4.72 1.29
CA LEU A 70 -3.98 5.56 1.04
C LEU A 70 -4.24 6.49 2.22
N GLU A 71 -4.16 5.96 3.43
CA GLU A 71 -4.34 6.79 4.63
C GLU A 71 -3.28 7.89 4.71
N ALA A 72 -2.05 7.55 4.40
CA ALA A 72 -0.97 8.55 4.44
C ALA A 72 -1.18 9.65 3.41
N LEU A 73 -1.64 9.28 2.21
CA LEU A 73 -1.90 10.27 1.18
C LEU A 73 -3.04 11.21 1.55
N ILE A 74 -4.08 10.65 2.15
CA ILE A 74 -5.22 11.47 2.58
C ILE A 74 -4.80 12.42 3.70
N GLN A 75 -4.02 11.93 4.66
CA GLN A 75 -3.53 12.75 5.74
C GLN A 75 -2.64 13.88 5.23
N ASP A 76 -1.75 13.56 4.31
CA ASP A 76 -0.86 14.55 3.75
C ASP A 76 -1.64 15.66 3.06
N ARG A 77 -2.68 15.30 2.32
CA ARG A 77 -3.52 16.27 1.64
C ARG A 77 -4.27 17.14 2.63
N ARG A 78 -4.76 16.55 3.72
CA ARG A 78 -5.45 17.31 4.75
C ARG A 78 -4.53 18.30 5.44
N SER A 79 -3.31 17.87 5.72
CA SER A 79 -2.32 18.75 6.35
C SER A 79 -2.06 19.97 5.49
N ARG A 80 -1.97 19.77 4.19
CA ARG A 80 -1.73 20.89 3.29
C ARG A 80 -2.90 21.85 3.24
N SER A 81 -4.10 21.34 3.45
CA SER A 81 -5.28 22.17 3.40
C SER A 81 -5.37 23.16 4.54
N TYR A 82 -4.61 22.93 5.58
CA TYR A 82 -4.66 23.81 6.72
C TYR A 82 -3.81 25.05 6.58
N HIS A 83 -3.13 25.20 5.51
CA HIS A 83 -2.31 26.41 5.30
C HIS A 83 -3.00 27.47 4.45
#